data_b1f247006eb6ac386f38fe551f441410
#
_entry.id   b1f247006eb6ac386f38fe551f441410
#
_cell.length_a   1.000
_cell.length_b   1.000
_cell.length_c   1.000
_cell.angle_alpha   90.00
_cell.angle_beta   90.00
_cell.angle_gamma   90.00
#
_symmetry.space_group_name_H-M   'P 1'
#
loop_
_entity.id
_entity.type
_entity.pdbx_description
1 polymer ?
#
loop_
_entity_poly.entity_id
_entity_poly.type
_entity_poly.pdbx_seq_one_letter_code
_entity_poly.pdbx_strand_id
1 'polypeptide(L)'
;MTSLRVMLFGGGLLLHPAVGGSASAGPWGQGAGNTYAEIAVLGQRIDGIGAARSELYAEYGLTDKWTLIGQLEGVTFPALQGQDQYAFRATVRRQFWQKGRFSAAFEGGLVGGEAIGGTIGGCDSIGGEARISLGATGQTKRTERAWFAFVDGAIREHGNCRRQRIEAGFGREILPKWWTVNKVYLETGTDNARSIKLDSKISRQFGRNELGLGYRQEVGGRFRETGVVVSLVRRF
;
A
#
# COMPACT_ATOMS: atom_id res chain seq x y z
N MET A 1 -46.11 15.23 44.45
CA MET A 1 -44.64 15.35 44.38
C MET A 1 -44.11 14.22 43.52
N THR A 2 -43.97 14.46 42.21
CA THR A 2 -43.59 13.45 41.18
C THR A 2 -42.14 13.78 40.75
N SER A 3 -41.19 12.94 41.12
CA SER A 3 -39.79 13.13 40.79
C SER A 3 -39.48 12.61 39.36
N LEU A 4 -39.11 13.52 38.48
CA LEU A 4 -38.68 13.28 37.11
C LEU A 4 -37.24 12.78 37.11
N ARG A 5 -37.02 11.50 36.79
CA ARG A 5 -35.66 10.94 36.55
C ARG A 5 -35.25 11.25 35.12
N VAL A 6 -34.29 12.15 34.97
CA VAL A 6 -33.59 12.40 33.73
C VAL A 6 -32.58 11.28 33.51
N MET A 7 -32.79 10.41 32.53
CA MET A 7 -31.78 9.46 32.04
C MET A 7 -30.83 10.21 31.10
N LEU A 8 -29.62 10.47 31.57
CA LEU A 8 -28.50 10.89 30.75
C LEU A 8 -28.01 9.68 29.94
N PHE A 9 -28.33 9.65 28.67
CA PHE A 9 -27.67 8.77 27.71
C PHE A 9 -26.23 9.29 27.50
N GLY A 10 -25.29 8.68 28.18
CA GLY A 10 -23.87 8.84 27.91
C GLY A 10 -23.55 8.24 26.55
N GLY A 11 -23.50 9.06 25.52
CA GLY A 11 -22.95 8.70 24.21
C GLY A 11 -21.45 8.44 24.36
N GLY A 12 -21.07 7.17 24.54
CA GLY A 12 -19.69 6.76 24.47
C GLY A 12 -19.17 7.02 23.05
N LEU A 13 -18.35 8.06 22.89
CA LEU A 13 -17.48 8.20 21.74
C LEU A 13 -16.60 6.96 21.70
N LEU A 14 -16.92 6.00 20.85
CA LEU A 14 -16.04 4.92 20.47
C LEU A 14 -14.87 5.57 19.69
N LEU A 15 -13.85 6.00 20.42
CA LEU A 15 -12.54 6.27 19.85
C LEU A 15 -12.08 4.96 19.19
N HIS A 16 -12.28 4.86 17.89
CA HIS A 16 -11.64 3.81 17.10
C HIS A 16 -10.13 4.05 17.25
N PRO A 17 -9.37 3.12 17.81
CA PRO A 17 -7.93 3.26 17.81
C PRO A 17 -7.53 3.31 16.33
N ALA A 18 -6.91 4.41 15.91
CA ALA A 18 -6.26 4.50 14.63
C ALA A 18 -5.33 3.30 14.54
N VAL A 19 -5.61 2.38 13.63
CA VAL A 19 -4.76 1.20 13.40
C VAL A 19 -3.45 1.72 12.86
N GLY A 20 -2.51 1.93 13.78
CA GLY A 20 -1.18 2.51 13.51
C GLY A 20 -0.25 1.52 12.81
N GLY A 21 -0.70 0.82 11.80
CA GLY A 21 0.12 -0.06 10.98
C GLY A 21 0.31 0.51 9.59
N SER A 22 1.46 0.26 8.97
CA SER A 22 1.79 0.65 7.59
C SER A 22 0.90 -0.06 6.57
N ALA A 23 -0.38 0.27 6.56
CA ALA A 23 -1.28 -0.13 5.50
C ALA A 23 -1.20 0.90 4.37
N SER A 24 -0.11 0.89 3.60
CA SER A 24 0.03 1.68 2.38
C SER A 24 -0.82 1.15 1.21
N ALA A 25 -1.63 0.17 1.44
CA ALA A 25 -2.62 -0.37 0.52
C ALA A 25 -3.78 -0.91 1.36
N GLY A 26 -4.98 -0.91 0.78
CA GLY A 26 -6.16 -1.45 1.46
C GLY A 26 -7.36 -0.50 1.41
N PRO A 27 -8.51 -0.95 1.91
CA PRO A 27 -9.80 -0.27 1.73
C PRO A 27 -10.05 0.90 2.69
N TRP A 28 -9.08 1.26 3.53
CA TRP A 28 -9.29 2.25 4.59
C TRP A 28 -9.08 3.66 4.08
N GLY A 29 -9.96 4.59 4.49
CA GLY A 29 -9.77 6.03 4.31
C GLY A 29 -8.77 6.58 5.34
N GLN A 30 -8.04 7.63 4.96
CA GLN A 30 -7.11 8.31 5.88
C GLN A 30 -7.82 9.16 6.96
N GLY A 31 -9.12 9.47 6.76
CA GLY A 31 -9.84 10.45 7.58
C GLY A 31 -9.51 11.89 7.16
N ALA A 32 -10.48 12.78 7.31
CA ALA A 32 -10.37 14.16 6.86
C ALA A 32 -9.13 14.89 7.44
N GLY A 33 -8.31 15.47 6.56
CA GLY A 33 -7.13 16.25 6.91
C GLY A 33 -5.89 15.44 7.32
N ASN A 34 -5.98 14.12 7.49
CA ASN A 34 -4.83 13.30 7.84
C ASN A 34 -3.98 12.98 6.61
N THR A 35 -2.68 12.94 6.81
CA THR A 35 -1.70 12.61 5.77
C THR A 35 -0.84 11.44 6.19
N TYR A 36 -0.60 10.53 5.27
CA TYR A 36 0.39 9.46 5.34
C TYR A 36 1.41 9.66 4.23
N ALA A 37 2.70 9.57 4.53
CA ALA A 37 3.76 9.59 3.54
C ALA A 37 4.79 8.51 3.85
N GLU A 38 5.24 7.80 2.83
CA GLU A 38 6.30 6.78 2.91
C GLU A 38 7.34 7.05 1.82
N ILE A 39 8.60 7.02 2.21
CA ILE A 39 9.75 6.99 1.31
C ILE A 39 10.42 5.64 1.52
N ALA A 40 10.67 4.91 0.44
CA ALA A 40 11.40 3.66 0.48
C ALA A 40 12.53 3.65 -0.54
N VAL A 41 13.64 3.03 -0.17
CA VAL A 41 14.79 2.79 -1.05
C VAL A 41 15.10 1.30 -1.01
N LEU A 42 15.30 0.72 -2.19
CA LEU A 42 15.63 -0.69 -2.35
C LEU A 42 16.97 -0.81 -3.07
N GLY A 43 17.93 -1.49 -2.43
CA GLY A 43 19.06 -2.08 -3.13
C GLY A 43 18.64 -3.45 -3.66
N GLN A 44 18.67 -3.66 -4.98
CA GLN A 44 18.10 -4.87 -5.58
C GLN A 44 18.99 -5.44 -6.70
N ARG A 45 18.72 -6.69 -7.04
CA ARG A 45 19.23 -7.34 -8.25
C ARG A 45 18.05 -7.80 -9.08
N ILE A 46 18.12 -7.50 -10.39
CA ILE A 46 17.14 -7.94 -11.40
C ILE A 46 17.91 -8.74 -12.43
N ASP A 47 17.65 -10.05 -12.54
CA ASP A 47 18.39 -11.00 -13.39
C ASP A 47 19.93 -10.92 -13.21
N GLY A 48 20.37 -10.72 -11.97
CA GLY A 48 21.80 -10.59 -11.63
C GLY A 48 22.38 -9.17 -11.79
N ILE A 49 21.67 -8.25 -12.42
CA ILE A 49 22.09 -6.85 -12.59
C ILE A 49 21.72 -6.05 -11.36
N GLY A 50 22.70 -5.32 -10.81
CA GLY A 50 22.46 -4.41 -9.68
C GLY A 50 21.61 -3.21 -10.08
N ALA A 51 20.59 -2.90 -9.29
CA ALA A 51 19.72 -1.76 -9.46
C ALA A 51 19.40 -1.11 -8.11
N ALA A 52 19.07 0.17 -8.13
CA ALA A 52 18.50 0.89 -6.99
C ALA A 52 17.10 1.38 -7.36
N ARG A 53 16.13 1.16 -6.47
CA ARG A 53 14.75 1.65 -6.61
C ARG A 53 14.46 2.66 -5.51
N SER A 54 13.80 3.75 -5.88
CA SER A 54 13.22 4.72 -4.95
C SER A 54 11.71 4.75 -5.13
N GLU A 55 10.98 4.76 -4.03
CA GLU A 55 9.53 4.84 -4.01
C GLU A 55 9.11 5.96 -3.06
N LEU A 56 8.26 6.86 -3.53
CA LEU A 56 7.57 7.87 -2.73
C LEU A 56 6.07 7.58 -2.83
N TYR A 57 5.42 7.40 -1.70
CA TYR A 57 3.99 7.16 -1.61
C TYR A 57 3.36 8.13 -0.63
N ALA A 58 2.23 8.73 -0.98
CA ALA A 58 1.50 9.63 -0.10
C ALA A 58 -0.01 9.42 -0.22
N GLU A 59 -0.71 9.58 0.90
CA GLU A 59 -2.17 9.60 1.00
C GLU A 59 -2.61 10.86 1.75
N TYR A 60 -3.68 11.50 1.28
CA TYR A 60 -4.32 12.63 1.94
C TYR A 60 -5.82 12.41 2.04
N GLY A 61 -6.36 12.45 3.24
CA GLY A 61 -7.80 12.35 3.50
C GLY A 61 -8.53 13.64 3.15
N LEU A 62 -9.27 13.65 2.03
CA LEU A 62 -10.15 14.75 1.66
C LEU A 62 -11.37 14.81 2.59
N THR A 63 -11.90 13.66 2.92
CA THR A 63 -13.00 13.43 3.87
C THR A 63 -12.76 12.11 4.58
N ASP A 64 -13.64 11.70 5.50
CA ASP A 64 -13.54 10.40 6.17
C ASP A 64 -13.63 9.20 5.20
N LYS A 65 -14.16 9.42 3.98
CA LYS A 65 -14.37 8.36 2.99
C LYS A 65 -13.57 8.53 1.71
N TRP A 66 -13.05 9.73 1.43
CA TRP A 66 -12.30 10.02 0.22
C TRP A 66 -10.84 10.30 0.54
N THR A 67 -9.95 9.65 -0.18
CA THR A 67 -8.49 9.77 -0.03
C THR A 67 -7.85 10.01 -1.38
N LEU A 68 -7.02 11.06 -1.48
CA LEU A 68 -6.11 11.24 -2.61
C LEU A 68 -4.87 10.40 -2.38
N ILE A 69 -4.34 9.82 -3.46
CA ILE A 69 -3.16 8.96 -3.42
C ILE A 69 -2.20 9.41 -4.51
N GLY A 70 -0.94 9.59 -4.14
CA GLY A 70 0.17 9.84 -5.05
C GLY A 70 1.27 8.82 -4.85
N GLN A 71 1.86 8.34 -5.94
CA GLN A 71 3.04 7.48 -5.93
C GLN A 71 3.98 7.89 -7.04
N LEU A 72 5.27 7.97 -6.70
CA LEU A 72 6.36 8.12 -7.65
C LEU A 72 7.32 6.95 -7.44
N GLU A 73 7.84 6.41 -8.51
CA GLU A 73 8.78 5.30 -8.49
C GLU A 73 9.89 5.57 -9.51
N GLY A 74 11.13 5.27 -9.13
CA GLY A 74 12.27 5.32 -10.02
C GLY A 74 13.13 4.08 -9.82
N VAL A 75 13.64 3.51 -10.91
CA VAL A 75 14.62 2.41 -10.90
C VAL A 75 15.82 2.83 -11.72
N THR A 76 17.00 2.80 -11.11
CA THR A 76 18.26 3.13 -11.77
C THR A 76 19.14 1.90 -11.87
N PHE A 77 19.82 1.77 -13.01
CA PHE A 77 20.73 0.69 -13.32
C PHE A 77 22.14 1.23 -13.51
N PRO A 78 22.98 1.34 -12.45
CA PRO A 78 24.31 1.96 -12.56
C PRO A 78 25.23 1.33 -13.63
N ALA A 79 25.04 0.05 -13.93
CA ALA A 79 25.80 -0.67 -14.96
C ALA A 79 25.22 -0.54 -16.38
N LEU A 80 24.01 0.03 -16.55
CA LEU A 80 23.31 0.12 -17.84
C LEU A 80 22.88 1.57 -18.07
N GLN A 81 23.74 2.37 -18.70
CA GLN A 81 23.42 3.77 -19.00
C GLN A 81 22.16 3.90 -19.87
N GLY A 82 21.27 4.84 -19.51
CA GLY A 82 20.07 5.14 -20.28
C GLY A 82 18.94 4.11 -20.11
N GLN A 83 19.04 3.20 -19.16
CA GLN A 83 17.97 2.22 -18.84
C GLN A 83 17.19 2.57 -17.57
N ASP A 84 17.38 3.79 -17.06
CA ASP A 84 16.63 4.26 -15.90
C ASP A 84 15.15 4.39 -16.23
N GLN A 85 14.29 3.96 -15.30
CA GLN A 85 12.84 3.91 -15.48
C GLN A 85 12.15 4.72 -14.41
N TYR A 86 11.09 5.42 -14.78
CA TYR A 86 10.30 6.25 -13.89
C TYR A 86 8.83 6.00 -14.11
N ALA A 87 8.06 6.01 -13.03
CA ALA A 87 6.63 5.87 -13.08
C ALA A 87 5.92 6.70 -12.02
N PHE A 88 4.65 7.02 -12.29
CA PHE A 88 3.80 7.69 -11.33
C PHE A 88 2.40 7.07 -11.28
N ARG A 89 1.72 7.29 -10.18
CA ARG A 89 0.31 7.01 -9.98
C ARG A 89 -0.33 8.16 -9.21
N ALA A 90 -1.49 8.64 -9.69
CA ALA A 90 -2.30 9.65 -9.04
C ALA A 90 -3.75 9.17 -9.07
N THR A 91 -4.28 8.75 -7.93
CA THR A 91 -5.59 8.12 -7.81
C THR A 91 -6.42 8.71 -6.68
N VAL A 92 -7.73 8.46 -6.74
CA VAL A 92 -8.67 8.79 -5.70
C VAL A 92 -9.34 7.51 -5.22
N ARG A 93 -9.29 7.26 -3.92
CA ARG A 93 -9.94 6.13 -3.26
C ARG A 93 -11.21 6.59 -2.56
N ARG A 94 -12.29 5.81 -2.70
CA ARG A 94 -13.52 5.97 -1.93
C ARG A 94 -13.81 4.71 -1.13
N GLN A 95 -13.80 4.82 0.19
CA GLN A 95 -14.34 3.78 1.06
C GLN A 95 -15.88 3.84 1.00
N PHE A 96 -16.50 2.85 0.35
CA PHE A 96 -17.95 2.84 0.13
C PHE A 96 -18.69 1.97 1.13
N TRP A 97 -18.00 1.08 1.83
CA TRP A 97 -18.59 0.19 2.83
C TRP A 97 -17.66 -0.04 4.00
N GLN A 98 -18.22 -0.02 5.20
CA GLN A 98 -17.56 -0.42 6.44
C GLN A 98 -18.60 -1.00 7.38
N LYS A 99 -18.35 -2.22 7.92
CA LYS A 99 -19.19 -2.86 8.91
C LYS A 99 -18.31 -3.63 9.92
N GLY A 100 -18.31 -3.15 11.15
CA GLY A 100 -17.44 -3.68 12.19
C GLY A 100 -15.97 -3.60 11.77
N ARG A 101 -15.31 -4.74 11.68
CA ARG A 101 -13.90 -4.84 11.31
C ARG A 101 -13.62 -4.86 9.80
N PHE A 102 -14.63 -4.97 8.97
CA PHE A 102 -14.49 -5.12 7.52
C PHE A 102 -14.69 -3.80 6.80
N SER A 103 -13.95 -3.59 5.72
CA SER A 103 -14.04 -2.42 4.87
C SER A 103 -13.92 -2.81 3.40
N ALA A 104 -14.54 -2.00 2.52
CA ALA A 104 -14.38 -2.09 1.08
C ALA A 104 -14.24 -0.69 0.48
N ALA A 105 -13.38 -0.58 -0.54
CA ALA A 105 -13.11 0.65 -1.26
C ALA A 105 -12.97 0.41 -2.75
N PHE A 106 -13.24 1.46 -3.52
CA PHE A 106 -12.89 1.58 -4.92
C PHE A 106 -11.86 2.70 -5.08
N GLU A 107 -10.90 2.51 -5.97
CA GLU A 107 -9.87 3.49 -6.32
C GLU A 107 -9.75 3.59 -7.84
N GLY A 108 -9.54 4.78 -8.36
CA GLY A 108 -9.32 5.00 -9.77
C GLY A 108 -8.56 6.28 -10.03
N GLY A 109 -7.85 6.35 -11.16
CA GLY A 109 -7.09 7.52 -11.55
C GLY A 109 -6.07 7.25 -12.65
N LEU A 110 -5.06 8.11 -12.71
CA LEU A 110 -4.05 8.13 -13.74
C LEU A 110 -2.78 7.39 -13.30
N VAL A 111 -2.15 6.74 -14.25
CA VAL A 111 -0.84 6.11 -14.13
C VAL A 111 0.00 6.47 -15.35
N GLY A 112 1.31 6.50 -15.19
CA GLY A 112 2.20 6.76 -16.30
C GLY A 112 3.61 6.27 -16.02
N GLY A 113 4.42 6.13 -17.08
CA GLY A 113 5.78 5.65 -17.01
C GLY A 113 5.91 4.13 -17.10
N GLU A 114 7.14 3.65 -17.13
CA GLU A 114 7.47 2.29 -17.56
C GLU A 114 7.28 1.21 -16.48
N ALA A 115 7.43 1.53 -15.21
CA ALA A 115 7.82 0.51 -14.26
C ALA A 115 7.01 0.40 -12.97
N ILE A 116 5.79 0.88 -12.88
CA ILE A 116 5.00 0.56 -11.67
C ILE A 116 4.63 -0.92 -11.69
N GLY A 117 5.29 -1.71 -10.86
CA GLY A 117 5.04 -3.13 -10.75
C GLY A 117 6.06 -4.04 -11.44
N GLY A 118 7.20 -3.49 -11.89
CA GLY A 118 8.36 -4.31 -12.28
C GLY A 118 8.33 -4.88 -13.68
N THR A 119 7.64 -4.27 -14.61
CA THR A 119 7.68 -4.69 -16.01
C THR A 119 8.47 -3.73 -16.85
N ILE A 120 9.51 -4.24 -17.46
CA ILE A 120 10.38 -3.53 -18.38
C ILE A 120 9.70 -3.49 -19.76
N GLY A 121 9.60 -2.28 -20.32
CA GLY A 121 9.37 -2.03 -21.72
C GLY A 121 7.94 -1.91 -22.20
N GLY A 122 7.69 -0.89 -22.96
CA GLY A 122 6.52 -0.75 -23.84
C GLY A 122 5.26 -0.11 -23.27
N CYS A 123 5.23 0.21 -21.99
CA CYS A 123 4.08 0.87 -21.34
C CYS A 123 4.44 2.25 -20.83
N ASP A 124 5.10 3.05 -21.64
CA ASP A 124 5.65 4.36 -21.30
C ASP A 124 4.65 5.52 -21.39
N SER A 125 3.44 5.25 -21.86
CA SER A 125 2.38 6.25 -22.01
C SER A 125 1.63 6.52 -20.70
N ILE A 126 0.81 7.56 -20.71
CA ILE A 126 -0.16 7.83 -19.64
C ILE A 126 -1.39 6.93 -19.88
N GLY A 127 -1.88 6.33 -18.80
CA GLY A 127 -3.03 5.46 -18.81
C GLY A 127 -3.90 5.62 -17.56
N GLY A 128 -4.81 4.68 -17.37
CA GLY A 128 -5.72 4.63 -16.23
C GLY A 128 -5.54 3.38 -15.38
N GLU A 129 -5.86 3.49 -14.11
CA GLU A 129 -5.98 2.36 -13.18
C GLU A 129 -7.35 2.39 -12.50
N ALA A 130 -7.97 1.24 -12.40
CA ALA A 130 -9.12 1.00 -11.54
C ALA A 130 -8.82 -0.15 -10.59
N ARG A 131 -9.18 0.01 -9.31
CA ARG A 131 -8.88 -0.95 -8.24
C ARG A 131 -10.09 -1.13 -7.33
N ILE A 132 -10.28 -2.35 -6.86
CA ILE A 132 -11.21 -2.67 -5.78
C ILE A 132 -10.44 -3.31 -4.63
N SER A 133 -10.77 -2.92 -3.40
CA SER A 133 -10.06 -3.35 -2.19
C SER A 133 -11.06 -3.86 -1.15
N LEU A 134 -10.70 -4.95 -0.51
CA LEU A 134 -11.38 -5.50 0.65
C LEU A 134 -10.40 -5.67 1.78
N GLY A 135 -10.80 -5.43 3.02
CA GLY A 135 -9.92 -5.61 4.15
C GLY A 135 -10.64 -5.80 5.48
N ALA A 136 -9.87 -6.24 6.45
CA ALA A 136 -10.31 -6.43 7.82
C ALA A 136 -9.22 -5.96 8.80
N THR A 137 -9.66 -5.37 9.91
CA THR A 137 -8.80 -4.98 11.03
C THR A 137 -9.30 -5.58 12.32
N GLY A 138 -8.44 -5.75 13.30
CA GLY A 138 -8.86 -6.27 14.59
C GLY A 138 -7.73 -6.29 15.61
N GLN A 139 -8.05 -6.87 16.77
CA GLN A 139 -7.09 -7.14 17.84
C GLN A 139 -7.13 -8.63 18.17
N THR A 140 -5.97 -9.19 18.53
CA THR A 140 -5.88 -10.57 19.00
C THR A 140 -6.44 -10.66 20.42
N LYS A 141 -7.33 -11.63 20.68
CA LYS A 141 -8.03 -11.78 21.96
C LYS A 141 -7.08 -11.93 23.16
N ARG A 142 -5.90 -12.51 22.97
CA ARG A 142 -4.98 -12.88 24.06
C ARG A 142 -3.94 -11.81 24.37
N THR A 143 -3.53 -11.01 23.39
CA THR A 143 -2.44 -10.03 23.52
C THR A 143 -2.88 -8.62 23.22
N GLU A 144 -4.17 -8.42 22.84
CA GLU A 144 -4.76 -7.13 22.42
C GLU A 144 -3.97 -6.42 21.30
N ARG A 145 -3.08 -7.15 20.61
CA ARG A 145 -2.26 -6.61 19.53
C ARG A 145 -3.08 -6.45 18.27
N ALA A 146 -2.89 -5.31 17.64
CA ALA A 146 -3.58 -4.98 16.40
C ALA A 146 -3.08 -5.81 15.22
N TRP A 147 -3.98 -6.08 14.27
CA TRP A 147 -3.69 -6.72 13.00
C TRP A 147 -4.58 -6.16 11.90
N PHE A 148 -4.15 -6.29 10.68
CA PHE A 148 -4.93 -6.03 9.48
C PHE A 148 -4.66 -7.08 8.41
N ALA A 149 -5.62 -7.28 7.52
CA ALA A 149 -5.49 -8.07 6.31
C ALA A 149 -6.26 -7.39 5.18
N PHE A 150 -5.77 -7.49 3.95
CA PHE A 150 -6.44 -6.95 2.79
C PHE A 150 -6.18 -7.77 1.54
N VAL A 151 -7.05 -7.60 0.56
CA VAL A 151 -6.87 -8.06 -0.81
C VAL A 151 -7.35 -6.97 -1.76
N ASP A 152 -6.55 -6.69 -2.78
CA ASP A 152 -6.83 -5.72 -3.84
C ASP A 152 -6.78 -6.39 -5.19
N GLY A 153 -7.72 -6.02 -6.06
CA GLY A 153 -7.69 -6.34 -7.48
C GLY A 153 -7.60 -5.06 -8.29
N ALA A 154 -6.67 -4.95 -9.22
CA ALA A 154 -6.49 -3.78 -10.07
C ALA A 154 -6.37 -4.15 -11.56
N ILE A 155 -6.89 -3.27 -12.40
CA ILE A 155 -6.68 -3.28 -13.85
C ILE A 155 -6.06 -1.94 -14.22
N ARG A 156 -4.99 -2.00 -15.00
CA ARG A 156 -4.26 -0.84 -15.51
C ARG A 156 -4.17 -0.92 -17.03
N GLU A 157 -4.38 0.19 -17.69
CA GLU A 157 -4.27 0.33 -19.12
C GLU A 157 -3.45 1.57 -19.47
N HIS A 158 -2.36 1.38 -20.27
CA HIS A 158 -1.53 2.45 -20.82
C HIS A 158 -1.33 2.16 -22.32
N GLY A 159 -1.84 3.02 -23.19
CA GLY A 159 -1.70 2.78 -24.63
C GLY A 159 -2.10 1.35 -25.01
N ASN A 160 -1.15 0.56 -25.48
CA ASN A 160 -1.37 -0.84 -25.87
C ASN A 160 -1.09 -1.86 -24.76
N CYS A 161 -0.69 -1.41 -23.57
CA CYS A 161 -0.36 -2.29 -22.46
C CYS A 161 -1.52 -2.40 -21.47
N ARG A 162 -1.97 -3.61 -21.22
CA ARG A 162 -2.94 -3.92 -20.17
C ARG A 162 -2.27 -4.77 -19.09
N ARG A 163 -2.49 -4.41 -17.83
CA ARG A 163 -2.02 -5.14 -16.66
C ARG A 163 -3.19 -5.47 -15.75
N GLN A 164 -3.15 -6.66 -15.19
CA GLN A 164 -4.04 -7.10 -14.12
C GLN A 164 -3.18 -7.46 -12.93
N ARG A 165 -3.55 -6.96 -11.76
CA ARG A 165 -2.80 -7.16 -10.53
C ARG A 165 -3.74 -7.60 -9.42
N ILE A 166 -3.29 -8.57 -8.64
CA ILE A 166 -3.88 -8.92 -7.35
C ILE A 166 -2.79 -8.72 -6.31
N GLU A 167 -3.12 -8.02 -5.23
CA GLU A 167 -2.26 -7.83 -4.08
C GLU A 167 -3.00 -8.33 -2.84
N ALA A 168 -2.35 -9.12 -2.02
CA ALA A 168 -2.87 -9.50 -0.70
C ALA A 168 -1.81 -9.22 0.35
N GLY A 169 -2.24 -8.72 1.49
CA GLY A 169 -1.35 -8.38 2.58
C GLY A 169 -1.91 -8.70 3.95
N PHE A 170 -1.00 -9.00 4.86
CA PHE A 170 -1.28 -9.21 6.27
C PHE A 170 -0.22 -8.50 7.10
N GLY A 171 -0.68 -7.67 8.05
CA GLY A 171 0.17 -7.00 9.00
C GLY A 171 -0.29 -7.21 10.44
N ARG A 172 0.65 -7.31 11.35
CA ARG A 172 0.32 -7.41 12.77
C ARG A 172 1.40 -6.77 13.65
N GLU A 173 0.97 -6.24 14.78
CA GLU A 173 1.86 -5.84 15.84
C GLU A 173 2.40 -7.09 16.56
N ILE A 174 3.72 -7.28 16.56
CA ILE A 174 4.41 -8.43 17.18
C ILE A 174 4.90 -8.11 18.59
N LEU A 175 5.34 -6.87 18.83
CA LEU A 175 5.68 -6.26 20.10
C LEU A 175 5.12 -4.83 20.13
N PRO A 176 4.96 -4.15 21.28
CA PRO A 176 4.49 -2.77 21.32
C PRO A 176 5.28 -1.88 20.35
N LYS A 177 4.58 -1.24 19.40
CA LYS A 177 5.16 -0.39 18.34
C LYS A 177 6.02 -1.12 17.29
N TRP A 178 6.13 -2.45 17.31
CA TRP A 178 6.80 -3.24 16.31
C TRP A 178 5.78 -3.99 15.47
N TRP A 179 5.87 -3.81 14.15
CA TRP A 179 4.98 -4.41 13.18
C TRP A 179 5.73 -5.34 12.24
N THR A 180 5.07 -6.40 11.80
CA THR A 180 5.46 -7.15 10.61
C THR A 180 4.35 -7.03 9.58
N VAL A 181 4.74 -6.84 8.32
CA VAL A 181 3.84 -6.79 7.17
C VAL A 181 4.37 -7.70 6.10
N ASN A 182 3.52 -8.60 5.61
CA ASN A 182 3.83 -9.50 4.51
C ASN A 182 2.82 -9.29 3.40
N LYS A 183 3.29 -9.20 2.16
CA LYS A 183 2.48 -8.99 0.97
C LYS A 183 2.85 -9.97 -0.11
N VAL A 184 1.88 -10.35 -0.90
CA VAL A 184 2.07 -11.08 -2.15
C VAL A 184 1.44 -10.28 -3.29
N TYR A 185 2.15 -10.21 -4.40
CA TYR A 185 1.72 -9.55 -5.62
C TYR A 185 1.69 -10.57 -6.74
N LEU A 186 0.57 -10.63 -7.43
CA LEU A 186 0.38 -11.41 -8.65
C LEU A 186 0.07 -10.43 -9.76
N GLU A 187 0.87 -10.38 -10.79
CA GLU A 187 0.65 -9.52 -11.95
C GLU A 187 0.70 -10.32 -13.24
N THR A 188 -0.21 -10.02 -14.16
CA THR A 188 -0.24 -10.54 -15.51
C THR A 188 -0.61 -9.42 -16.48
N GLY A 189 -0.27 -9.57 -17.76
CA GLY A 189 -0.62 -8.55 -18.75
C GLY A 189 -0.17 -8.87 -20.17
N THR A 190 -0.28 -7.87 -21.05
CA THR A 190 0.21 -7.93 -22.42
C THR A 190 1.72 -8.17 -22.45
N ASP A 191 2.25 -8.59 -23.59
CA ASP A 191 3.68 -8.89 -23.83
C ASP A 191 4.25 -9.93 -22.88
N ASN A 192 3.42 -10.91 -22.51
CA ASN A 192 3.78 -11.99 -21.60
C ASN A 192 4.27 -11.48 -20.23
N ALA A 193 3.77 -10.32 -19.81
CA ALA A 193 4.04 -9.80 -18.48
C ALA A 193 3.46 -10.74 -17.43
N ARG A 194 4.33 -11.26 -16.59
CA ARG A 194 3.96 -12.09 -15.45
C ARG A 194 4.95 -11.85 -14.31
N SER A 195 4.44 -11.66 -13.11
CA SER A 195 5.25 -11.50 -11.91
C SER A 195 4.53 -12.04 -10.69
N ILE A 196 5.26 -12.73 -9.82
CA ILE A 196 4.82 -13.16 -8.50
C ILE A 196 5.89 -12.67 -7.52
N LYS A 197 5.55 -11.67 -6.69
CA LYS A 197 6.48 -11.08 -5.72
C LYS A 197 5.99 -11.30 -4.30
N LEU A 198 6.95 -11.57 -3.43
CA LEU A 198 6.77 -11.58 -1.98
C LEU A 198 7.51 -10.38 -1.40
N ASP A 199 6.87 -9.69 -0.47
CA ASP A 199 7.42 -8.56 0.26
C ASP A 199 7.19 -8.79 1.75
N SER A 200 8.25 -8.77 2.55
CA SER A 200 8.19 -8.93 4.00
C SER A 200 8.93 -7.79 4.66
N LYS A 201 8.28 -7.08 5.57
CA LYS A 201 8.81 -5.92 6.26
C LYS A 201 8.60 -6.04 7.78
N ILE A 202 9.62 -5.70 8.54
CA ILE A 202 9.52 -5.41 9.97
C ILE A 202 9.73 -3.90 10.15
N SER A 203 8.94 -3.28 11.02
CA SER A 203 9.04 -1.85 11.27
C SER A 203 8.82 -1.51 12.73
N ARG A 204 9.35 -0.36 13.13
CA ARG A 204 9.18 0.20 14.48
C ARG A 204 8.65 1.62 14.39
N GLN A 205 7.61 1.89 15.15
CA GLN A 205 6.98 3.19 15.26
C GLN A 205 7.61 4.04 16.37
N PHE A 206 7.90 5.31 16.07
CA PHE A 206 8.45 6.34 16.97
C PHE A 206 7.59 7.61 16.86
N GLY A 207 6.61 7.74 17.72
CA GLY A 207 5.64 8.84 17.63
C GLY A 207 4.87 8.77 16.30
N ARG A 208 5.01 9.81 15.48
CA ARG A 208 4.38 9.90 14.13
C ARG A 208 5.23 9.30 13.00
N ASN A 209 6.45 8.89 13.31
CA ASN A 209 7.36 8.28 12.34
C ASN A 209 7.42 6.76 12.52
N GLU A 210 7.77 6.05 11.44
CA GLU A 210 8.00 4.61 11.46
C GLU A 210 9.17 4.28 10.54
N LEU A 211 10.13 3.52 11.03
CA LEU A 211 11.28 3.02 10.26
C LEU A 211 11.07 1.54 9.98
N GLY A 212 11.20 1.15 8.72
CA GLY A 212 11.02 -0.22 8.25
C GLY A 212 12.26 -0.77 7.56
N LEU A 213 12.49 -2.07 7.75
CA LEU A 213 13.45 -2.89 7.02
C LEU A 213 12.71 -4.08 6.44
N GLY A 214 12.91 -4.34 5.16
CA GLY A 214 12.19 -5.39 4.46
C GLY A 214 13.06 -6.12 3.43
N TYR A 215 12.46 -7.17 2.92
CA TYR A 215 13.02 -7.98 1.85
C TYR A 215 11.94 -8.23 0.81
N ARG A 216 12.29 -8.01 -0.47
CA ARG A 216 11.43 -8.27 -1.62
C ARG A 216 12.06 -9.34 -2.50
N GLN A 217 11.23 -10.29 -2.94
CA GLN A 217 11.68 -11.35 -3.84
C GLN A 217 10.62 -11.65 -4.88
N GLU A 218 11.00 -11.71 -6.15
CA GLU A 218 10.20 -12.29 -7.21
C GLU A 218 10.45 -13.79 -7.26
N VAL A 219 9.40 -14.57 -6.98
CA VAL A 219 9.45 -16.04 -6.91
C VAL A 219 8.92 -16.71 -8.17
N GLY A 220 8.32 -15.94 -9.06
CA GLY A 220 7.84 -16.41 -10.36
C GLY A 220 7.52 -15.24 -11.26
N GLY A 221 7.85 -15.38 -12.55
CA GLY A 221 7.62 -14.33 -13.53
C GLY A 221 8.67 -14.30 -14.63
N ARG A 222 8.72 -13.17 -15.33
CA ARG A 222 9.66 -12.95 -16.43
C ARG A 222 11.07 -12.65 -15.93
N PHE A 223 11.18 -12.00 -14.77
CA PHE A 223 12.45 -11.59 -14.15
C PHE A 223 12.65 -12.27 -12.81
N ARG A 224 13.89 -12.26 -12.35
CA ARG A 224 14.27 -12.68 -10.99
C ARG A 224 14.73 -11.44 -10.22
N GLU A 225 13.84 -10.89 -9.40
CA GLU A 225 14.16 -9.74 -8.56
C GLU A 225 14.37 -10.18 -7.12
N THR A 226 15.45 -9.67 -6.49
CA THR A 226 15.66 -9.78 -5.05
C THR A 226 16.20 -8.45 -4.53
N GLY A 227 15.72 -8.00 -3.38
CA GLY A 227 16.17 -6.72 -2.84
C GLY A 227 15.89 -6.54 -1.36
N VAL A 228 16.66 -5.64 -0.75
CA VAL A 228 16.47 -5.16 0.62
C VAL A 228 15.85 -3.77 0.57
N VAL A 229 14.82 -3.55 1.37
CA VAL A 229 14.04 -2.32 1.45
C VAL A 229 14.32 -1.63 2.77
N VAL A 230 14.62 -0.34 2.73
CA VAL A 230 14.57 0.54 3.90
C VAL A 230 13.46 1.56 3.66
N SER A 231 12.57 1.74 4.61
CA SER A 231 11.47 2.70 4.48
C SER A 231 11.33 3.61 5.70
N LEU A 232 10.94 4.84 5.45
CA LEU A 232 10.55 5.83 6.44
C LEU A 232 9.13 6.27 6.17
N VAL A 233 8.26 6.11 7.17
CA VAL A 233 6.87 6.56 7.15
C VAL A 233 6.71 7.74 8.08
N ARG A 234 5.89 8.71 7.69
CA ARG A 234 5.43 9.80 8.55
C ARG A 234 3.92 10.00 8.44
N ARG A 235 3.27 10.21 9.58
CA ARG A 235 1.85 10.55 9.70
C ARG A 235 1.70 11.96 10.27
N PHE A 236 0.82 12.76 9.66
CA PHE A 236 0.57 14.16 10.04
C PHE A 236 -0.86 14.36 10.53
#